data_0b8951f7578f0a8606953c38bbc79836
#
_entry.id   0b8951f7578f0a8606953c38bbc79836
#
_cell.length_a   1.000
_cell.length_b   1.000
_cell.length_c   1.000
_cell.angle_alpha   90.00
_cell.angle_beta   90.00
_cell.angle_gamma   90.00
#
_symmetry.space_group_name_H-M   'P 1'
#
loop_
_entity.id
_entity.type
_entity.pdbx_description
1 polymer ?
#
loop_
_entity_poly.entity_id
_entity_poly.type
_entity_poly.pdbx_seq_one_letter_code
_entity_poly.pdbx_strand_id
1 'polypeptide(L)'
;RLEEARQREEERQERLRIPRIENIESSLNEKEETQGAAGPVFRIDEIILSGQEEKFGWLQDIIQPHIHTDMGISSVNRLVKDLNAKLLDKGYVTSRVVIPEQNMKNGKLLLRIQTGRLHKIIYSKNSALIPWKNAFPIKEGDILNIRRLEQGLEQMKRVSSSDVSMKLLPAEEADMTDVELSITKGKQIKGSLSVDDSGLEDTGSIQWNAALGIDRLFNANDLFRISGNTDGSRDGYEKGTRGHGISYSIPRGWDTFTLRHNRYRYHRTVESRPYDFISSGKTRITEFTFSHVMGRTKNEKYGWDISLTKRNAHYFINDMEIPVQAMDTTAMEIGLFDRVYAGSGTLYTRLGYKMGTGWFGAKPDTDNPASPKTHYKMWLLDIDWQKPLTLGHRPASFTTSLHGQWTTGGMRLYSTDMVSIGNRYTVRGFDGEYTLMGENGWYLRNELSSSLPRLHSSVYAGLDAGAVYGVSTEILTGRTIAGMALGMRGTFPSGLFYDTFISRALYKPDGFHTKTWAGGFTLGCQF
;
A
#
# COMPACT_ATOMS: atom_id res chain seq x y z
N ARG A 1 5.58 -13.70 -15.83
CA ARG A 1 6.58 -13.05 -14.95
C ARG A 1 6.69 -11.55 -15.17
N LEU A 2 6.89 -11.08 -16.42
CA LEU A 2 6.95 -9.65 -16.72
C LEU A 2 5.66 -8.94 -16.30
N GLU A 3 4.51 -9.52 -16.60
CA GLU A 3 3.20 -9.01 -16.19
C GLU A 3 3.02 -9.00 -14.67
N GLU A 4 3.53 -10.01 -13.96
CA GLU A 4 3.50 -10.04 -12.50
C GLU A 4 4.44 -8.97 -11.89
N ALA A 5 5.60 -8.74 -12.50
CA ALA A 5 6.52 -7.66 -12.09
C ALA A 5 5.87 -6.28 -12.35
N ARG A 6 5.18 -6.11 -13.49
CA ARG A 6 4.40 -4.91 -13.79
C ARG A 6 3.29 -4.69 -12.76
N GLN A 7 2.53 -5.72 -12.45
CA GLN A 7 1.45 -5.65 -11.47
C GLN A 7 1.97 -5.25 -10.07
N ARG A 8 3.10 -5.83 -9.61
CA ARG A 8 3.72 -5.43 -8.34
C ARG A 8 4.13 -3.96 -8.34
N GLU A 9 4.70 -3.48 -9.45
CA GLU A 9 5.07 -2.07 -9.58
C GLU A 9 3.84 -1.15 -9.57
N GLU A 10 2.75 -1.52 -10.24
CA GLU A 10 1.49 -0.79 -10.21
C GLU A 10 0.92 -0.73 -8.78
N GLU A 11 0.90 -1.84 -8.06
CA GLU A 11 0.47 -1.91 -6.66
C GLU A 11 1.36 -1.05 -5.74
N ARG A 12 2.67 -1.07 -5.97
CA ARG A 12 3.62 -0.21 -5.27
C ARG A 12 3.31 1.27 -5.51
N GLN A 13 3.08 1.66 -6.76
CA GLN A 13 2.72 3.03 -7.11
C GLN A 13 1.38 3.44 -6.49
N GLU A 14 0.40 2.56 -6.44
CA GLU A 14 -0.87 2.82 -5.76
C GLU A 14 -0.66 3.02 -4.25
N ARG A 15 0.17 2.20 -3.60
CA ARG A 15 0.51 2.38 -2.17
C ARG A 15 1.17 3.72 -1.89
N LEU A 16 2.07 4.17 -2.75
CA LEU A 16 2.76 5.46 -2.59
C LEU A 16 1.83 6.67 -2.81
N ARG A 17 0.77 6.51 -3.59
CA ARG A 17 -0.22 7.57 -3.87
C ARG A 17 -1.23 7.80 -2.75
N ILE A 18 -1.35 6.92 -1.77
CA ILE A 18 -2.30 7.11 -0.67
C ILE A 18 -1.90 8.38 0.11
N PRO A 19 -2.71 9.45 0.08
CA PRO A 19 -2.35 10.69 0.72
C PRO A 19 -2.36 10.52 2.25
N ARG A 20 -1.49 11.26 2.92
CA ARG A 20 -1.62 11.46 4.36
C ARG A 20 -2.95 12.18 4.60
N ILE A 21 -3.79 11.62 5.45
CA ILE A 21 -4.95 12.34 5.96
C ILE A 21 -4.39 13.41 6.91
N GLU A 22 -4.54 14.67 6.52
CA GLU A 22 -4.18 15.78 7.38
C GLU A 22 -5.01 15.66 8.67
N ASN A 23 -4.31 15.69 9.80
CA ASN A 23 -4.96 15.67 11.10
C ASN A 23 -5.94 16.83 11.16
N ILE A 24 -7.17 16.56 11.53
CA ILE A 24 -8.13 17.60 11.85
C ILE A 24 -7.59 18.25 13.11
N GLU A 25 -7.00 19.42 12.97
CA GLU A 25 -6.69 20.25 14.11
C GLU A 25 -8.04 20.63 14.73
N SER A 26 -8.27 20.14 15.94
CA SER A 26 -9.35 20.69 16.73
C SER A 26 -8.98 22.15 17.00
N SER A 27 -9.76 23.06 16.49
CA SER A 27 -9.67 24.50 16.80
C SER A 27 -10.09 24.81 18.26
N LEU A 28 -9.87 23.89 19.16
CA LEU A 28 -10.01 24.11 20.58
C LEU A 28 -8.77 24.91 21.03
N ASN A 29 -8.83 26.22 20.82
CA ASN A 29 -7.94 27.17 21.47
C ASN A 29 -8.03 26.93 22.98
N GLU A 30 -7.03 26.27 23.56
CA GLU A 30 -6.79 26.36 24.99
C GLU A 30 -6.58 27.84 25.30
N LYS A 31 -7.55 28.46 25.96
CA LYS A 31 -7.29 29.72 26.67
C LYS A 31 -6.16 29.41 27.65
N GLU A 32 -5.03 30.05 27.48
CA GLU A 32 -3.98 30.07 28.48
C GLU A 32 -4.61 30.52 29.81
N GLU A 33 -4.82 29.56 30.71
CA GLU A 33 -5.18 29.89 32.07
C GLU A 33 -3.96 30.49 32.74
N THR A 34 -4.09 31.73 33.16
CA THR A 34 -3.19 32.55 33.95
C THR A 34 -2.54 31.74 35.08
N GLN A 35 -1.25 31.92 35.25
CA GLN A 35 -0.49 31.42 36.38
C GLN A 35 -1.18 31.86 37.69
N GLY A 36 -1.89 30.95 38.32
CA GLY A 36 -2.55 31.16 39.58
C GLY A 36 -1.52 31.35 40.69
N ALA A 37 -1.78 32.32 41.60
CA ALA A 37 -1.02 32.55 42.79
C ALA A 37 -0.82 31.27 43.61
N ALA A 38 0.29 31.16 44.33
CA ALA A 38 0.62 30.05 45.20
C ALA A 38 -0.50 29.83 46.24
N GLY A 39 -1.32 28.81 45.99
CA GLY A 39 -2.38 28.40 46.90
C GLY A 39 -1.92 27.37 47.94
N PRO A 40 -2.80 26.95 48.86
CA PRO A 40 -2.44 25.96 49.86
C PRO A 40 -2.02 24.64 49.20
N VAL A 41 -1.07 23.96 49.80
CA VAL A 41 -0.54 22.67 49.38
C VAL A 41 -1.16 21.59 50.26
N PHE A 42 -1.59 20.50 49.66
CA PHE A 42 -2.19 19.36 50.35
C PHE A 42 -1.42 18.08 50.00
N ARG A 43 -1.22 17.21 50.96
CA ARG A 43 -0.70 15.87 50.70
C ARG A 43 -1.84 15.04 50.05
N ILE A 44 -1.57 14.51 48.88
CA ILE A 44 -2.55 13.67 48.16
C ILE A 44 -2.11 12.20 48.29
N ASP A 45 -2.89 11.43 49.04
CA ASP A 45 -2.64 10.00 49.27
C ASP A 45 -3.38 9.12 48.28
N GLU A 46 -4.44 9.64 47.64
CA GLU A 46 -5.24 8.90 46.66
C GLU A 46 -5.73 9.84 45.55
N ILE A 47 -5.59 9.39 44.31
CA ILE A 47 -6.16 10.10 43.15
C ILE A 47 -7.19 9.17 42.50
N ILE A 48 -8.45 9.58 42.50
CA ILE A 48 -9.57 8.83 41.97
C ILE A 48 -9.95 9.42 40.63
N LEU A 49 -9.86 8.62 39.56
CA LEU A 49 -10.30 8.98 38.23
C LEU A 49 -11.67 8.35 37.99
N SER A 50 -12.73 9.14 37.89
CA SER A 50 -14.10 8.69 37.63
C SER A 50 -14.52 8.92 36.18
N GLY A 51 -15.50 8.15 35.69
CA GLY A 51 -16.04 8.27 34.33
C GLY A 51 -15.35 7.36 33.32
N GLN A 52 -15.93 6.17 33.07
CA GLN A 52 -15.46 5.17 32.08
C GLN A 52 -14.01 4.72 32.24
N GLU A 53 -13.60 4.46 33.46
CA GLU A 53 -12.23 4.09 33.86
C GLU A 53 -11.68 2.90 33.08
N GLU A 54 -12.52 1.90 32.74
CA GLU A 54 -12.12 0.71 31.97
C GLU A 54 -11.52 1.05 30.61
N LYS A 55 -12.00 2.10 29.94
CA LYS A 55 -11.49 2.52 28.64
C LYS A 55 -10.24 3.41 28.70
N PHE A 56 -10.03 4.07 29.85
CA PHE A 56 -8.97 5.05 30.06
C PHE A 56 -7.96 4.62 31.13
N GLY A 57 -7.92 3.33 31.47
CA GLY A 57 -7.01 2.77 32.48
C GLY A 57 -5.54 3.12 32.28
N TRP A 58 -5.12 3.33 31.03
CA TRP A 58 -3.78 3.78 30.66
C TRP A 58 -3.43 5.21 31.15
N LEU A 59 -4.41 6.02 31.60
CA LEU A 59 -4.14 7.29 32.28
C LEU A 59 -3.55 7.10 33.67
N GLN A 60 -3.70 5.92 34.28
CA GLN A 60 -3.13 5.61 35.59
C GLN A 60 -1.60 5.72 35.59
N ASP A 61 -0.93 5.41 34.48
CA ASP A 61 0.52 5.54 34.36
C ASP A 61 1.00 6.98 34.60
N ILE A 62 0.16 7.99 34.26
CA ILE A 62 0.43 9.41 34.47
C ILE A 62 0.06 9.81 35.90
N ILE A 63 -0.95 9.21 36.49
CA ILE A 63 -1.47 9.48 37.82
C ILE A 63 -0.56 8.93 38.91
N GLN A 64 -0.05 7.72 38.75
CA GLN A 64 0.74 6.98 39.77
C GLN A 64 1.91 7.78 40.38
N PRO A 65 2.73 8.53 39.63
CA PRO A 65 3.83 9.31 40.18
C PRO A 65 3.41 10.46 41.10
N HIS A 66 2.12 10.84 41.07
CA HIS A 66 1.56 11.95 41.86
C HIS A 66 0.87 11.50 43.16
N ILE A 67 0.73 10.19 43.38
CA ILE A 67 0.18 9.63 44.62
C ILE A 67 1.24 9.75 45.71
N HIS A 68 0.83 10.06 46.96
CA HIS A 68 1.66 10.32 48.12
C HIS A 68 2.60 11.53 47.97
N THR A 69 2.21 12.52 47.16
CA THR A 69 2.96 13.75 46.96
C THR A 69 2.21 14.98 47.50
N ASP A 70 2.95 16.06 47.80
CA ASP A 70 2.37 17.32 48.17
C ASP A 70 1.99 18.12 46.91
N MET A 71 0.69 18.39 46.74
CA MET A 71 0.15 19.07 45.56
C MET A 71 -0.56 20.38 45.91
N GLY A 72 -0.13 21.45 45.28
CA GLY A 72 -0.88 22.70 45.21
C GLY A 72 -1.75 22.81 43.97
N ILE A 73 -2.56 23.83 43.85
CA ILE A 73 -3.45 24.07 42.70
C ILE A 73 -2.68 24.01 41.35
N SER A 74 -1.48 24.60 41.32
CA SER A 74 -0.64 24.58 40.10
C SER A 74 -0.19 23.16 39.68
N SER A 75 0.13 22.30 40.67
CA SER A 75 0.52 20.90 40.43
C SER A 75 -0.66 20.08 39.93
N VAL A 76 -1.85 20.28 40.50
CA VAL A 76 -3.09 19.62 40.07
C VAL A 76 -3.46 20.05 38.64
N ASN A 77 -3.37 21.36 38.34
CA ASN A 77 -3.64 21.86 36.99
C ASN A 77 -2.65 21.31 35.97
N ARG A 78 -1.37 21.17 36.33
CA ARG A 78 -0.36 20.52 35.47
C ARG A 78 -0.70 19.06 35.20
N LEU A 79 -1.05 18.28 36.23
CA LEU A 79 -1.50 16.90 36.08
C LEU A 79 -2.69 16.80 35.11
N VAL A 80 -3.72 17.64 35.29
CA VAL A 80 -4.88 17.66 34.40
C VAL A 80 -4.50 18.03 32.96
N LYS A 81 -3.59 19.00 32.80
CA LYS A 81 -3.05 19.35 31.48
C LYS A 81 -2.32 18.16 30.82
N ASP A 82 -1.49 17.43 31.56
CA ASP A 82 -0.78 16.26 31.04
C ASP A 82 -1.75 15.12 30.67
N LEU A 83 -2.79 14.89 31.49
CA LEU A 83 -3.84 13.92 31.18
C LEU A 83 -4.64 14.31 29.92
N ASN A 84 -5.00 15.58 29.77
CA ASN A 84 -5.70 16.09 28.58
C ASN A 84 -4.81 16.02 27.33
N ALA A 85 -3.52 16.36 27.42
CA ALA A 85 -2.56 16.22 26.33
C ALA A 85 -2.47 14.75 25.86
N LYS A 86 -2.51 13.82 26.80
CA LYS A 86 -2.50 12.38 26.48
C LYS A 86 -3.80 11.90 25.83
N LEU A 87 -4.96 12.42 26.25
CA LEU A 87 -6.25 12.16 25.57
C LEU A 87 -6.19 12.65 24.12
N LEU A 88 -5.71 13.86 23.87
CA LEU A 88 -5.54 14.42 22.53
C LEU A 88 -4.58 13.58 21.66
N ASP A 89 -3.43 13.20 22.21
CA ASP A 89 -2.45 12.35 21.52
C ASP A 89 -3.08 11.01 21.08
N LYS A 90 -3.87 10.39 21.97
CA LYS A 90 -4.63 9.16 21.67
C LYS A 90 -5.86 9.37 20.77
N GLY A 91 -6.17 10.61 20.38
CA GLY A 91 -7.24 10.96 19.46
C GLY A 91 -8.60 11.24 20.08
N TYR A 92 -8.71 11.37 21.39
CA TYR A 92 -9.96 11.70 22.10
C TYR A 92 -10.13 13.22 22.19
N VAL A 93 -10.25 13.87 21.03
CA VAL A 93 -10.21 15.33 20.88
C VAL A 93 -11.40 16.09 21.51
N THR A 94 -12.50 15.39 21.82
CA THR A 94 -13.70 15.95 22.45
C THR A 94 -13.88 15.51 23.89
N SER A 95 -12.99 14.64 24.39
CA SER A 95 -12.98 14.18 25.78
C SER A 95 -11.97 14.96 26.61
N ARG A 96 -12.29 15.22 27.86
CA ARG A 96 -11.42 15.99 28.76
C ARG A 96 -11.50 15.49 30.20
N VAL A 97 -10.41 15.64 30.93
CA VAL A 97 -10.37 15.47 32.38
C VAL A 97 -10.66 16.82 33.03
N VAL A 98 -11.58 16.82 33.97
CA VAL A 98 -11.97 18.01 34.74
C VAL A 98 -11.84 17.74 36.23
N ILE A 99 -11.68 18.82 37.01
CA ILE A 99 -11.65 18.79 38.47
C ILE A 99 -13.05 19.19 38.95
N PRO A 100 -13.84 18.28 39.53
CA PRO A 100 -15.10 18.66 40.16
C PRO A 100 -14.85 19.49 41.44
N GLU A 101 -15.86 20.22 41.91
CA GLU A 101 -15.80 20.88 43.20
C GLU A 101 -15.54 19.85 44.29
N GLN A 102 -14.47 20.05 45.08
CA GLN A 102 -14.06 19.10 46.08
C GLN A 102 -13.22 19.72 47.19
N ASN A 103 -13.10 19.02 48.33
CA ASN A 103 -12.26 19.37 49.43
C ASN A 103 -11.06 18.40 49.50
N MET A 104 -9.87 18.89 49.23
CA MET A 104 -8.63 18.09 49.20
C MET A 104 -7.98 17.86 50.58
N LYS A 105 -8.56 18.44 51.65
CA LYS A 105 -8.02 18.29 53.04
C LYS A 105 -8.00 16.86 53.54
N ASN A 106 -8.77 15.98 52.92
CA ASN A 106 -8.84 14.57 53.24
C ASN A 106 -7.79 13.69 52.51
N GLY A 107 -6.84 14.30 51.82
CA GLY A 107 -5.80 13.56 51.05
C GLY A 107 -6.29 12.90 49.76
N LYS A 108 -7.50 13.16 49.34
CA LYS A 108 -8.08 12.57 48.12
C LYS A 108 -8.28 13.64 47.03
N LEU A 109 -7.81 13.34 45.82
CA LEU A 109 -8.06 14.14 44.63
C LEU A 109 -9.01 13.39 43.70
N LEU A 110 -10.19 13.93 43.47
CA LEU A 110 -11.16 13.39 42.51
C LEU A 110 -10.98 14.09 41.17
N LEU A 111 -10.75 13.31 40.12
CA LEU A 111 -10.74 13.73 38.72
C LEU A 111 -11.88 13.04 37.99
N ARG A 112 -12.52 13.74 37.05
CA ARG A 112 -13.60 13.15 36.24
C ARG A 112 -13.30 13.31 34.75
N ILE A 113 -13.46 12.19 34.00
CA ILE A 113 -13.40 12.20 32.55
C ILE A 113 -14.80 12.53 32.03
N GLN A 114 -14.90 13.66 31.33
CA GLN A 114 -16.05 13.99 30.49
C GLN A 114 -15.78 13.43 29.10
N THR A 115 -16.53 12.39 28.71
CA THR A 115 -16.32 11.71 27.42
C THR A 115 -17.17 12.36 26.34
N GLY A 116 -16.49 12.94 25.35
CA GLY A 116 -17.17 13.40 24.14
C GLY A 116 -17.59 12.22 23.28
N ARG A 117 -18.84 12.23 22.81
CA ARG A 117 -19.44 11.15 22.01
C ARG A 117 -19.89 11.64 20.65
N LEU A 118 -19.91 10.72 19.68
CA LEU A 118 -20.50 10.97 18.38
C LEU A 118 -22.02 11.03 18.51
N HIS A 119 -22.63 12.17 18.17
CA HIS A 119 -24.08 12.28 18.04
C HIS A 119 -24.49 11.67 16.71
N LYS A 120 -24.12 12.28 15.59
CA LYS A 120 -24.40 11.76 14.23
C LYS A 120 -23.39 12.23 13.21
N ILE A 121 -23.35 11.56 12.06
CA ILE A 121 -22.62 11.99 10.87
C ILE A 121 -23.63 12.58 9.90
N ILE A 122 -23.47 13.86 9.56
CA ILE A 122 -24.35 14.63 8.70
C ILE A 122 -23.61 15.10 7.44
N TYR A 123 -24.35 15.46 6.41
CA TYR A 123 -23.80 16.06 5.21
C TYR A 123 -23.93 17.57 5.25
N SER A 124 -22.89 18.29 4.78
CA SER A 124 -22.99 19.73 4.60
C SER A 124 -23.99 20.09 3.50
N LYS A 125 -24.49 21.33 3.53
CA LYS A 125 -25.59 21.81 2.66
C LYS A 125 -25.40 21.54 1.16
N ASN A 126 -24.17 21.56 0.68
CA ASN A 126 -23.81 21.37 -0.74
C ASN A 126 -23.07 20.04 -1.00
N SER A 127 -23.15 19.10 -0.07
CA SER A 127 -22.43 17.83 -0.17
C SER A 127 -23.16 16.85 -1.08
N ALA A 128 -22.39 16.05 -1.82
CA ALA A 128 -22.93 14.86 -2.46
C ALA A 128 -23.30 13.80 -1.39
N LEU A 129 -24.43 13.12 -1.60
CA LEU A 129 -24.92 12.07 -0.68
C LEU A 129 -24.27 10.72 -1.05
N ILE A 130 -23.07 10.49 -0.56
CA ILE A 130 -22.37 9.21 -0.70
C ILE A 130 -22.40 8.47 0.63
N PRO A 131 -22.84 7.20 0.67
CA PRO A 131 -22.92 6.43 1.91
C PRO A 131 -21.58 6.35 2.63
N TRP A 132 -21.58 6.67 3.92
CA TRP A 132 -20.40 6.66 4.77
C TRP A 132 -20.34 5.44 5.71
N LYS A 133 -21.51 4.78 5.96
CA LYS A 133 -21.65 3.76 7.02
C LYS A 133 -20.71 2.57 6.89
N ASN A 134 -20.39 2.14 5.66
CA ASN A 134 -19.46 1.05 5.45
C ASN A 134 -17.99 1.49 5.57
N ALA A 135 -17.71 2.79 5.46
CA ALA A 135 -16.35 3.33 5.53
C ALA A 135 -15.91 3.64 6.96
N PHE A 136 -16.82 4.18 7.81
CA PHE A 136 -16.47 4.64 9.14
C PHE A 136 -16.61 3.53 10.19
N PRO A 137 -15.53 3.21 10.95
CA PRO A 137 -15.57 2.23 12.04
C PRO A 137 -16.07 2.83 13.37
N ILE A 138 -17.09 3.68 13.33
CA ILE A 138 -17.69 4.33 14.50
C ILE A 138 -19.21 4.40 14.33
N LYS A 139 -19.95 4.33 15.44
CA LYS A 139 -21.41 4.42 15.49
C LYS A 139 -21.84 5.59 16.35
N GLU A 140 -23.07 6.04 16.15
CA GLU A 140 -23.72 7.03 17.02
C GLU A 140 -23.72 6.55 18.47
N GLY A 141 -23.40 7.45 19.40
CA GLY A 141 -23.23 7.16 20.83
C GLY A 141 -21.85 6.63 21.24
N ASP A 142 -21.01 6.21 20.31
CA ASP A 142 -19.63 5.81 20.62
C ASP A 142 -18.82 7.00 21.15
N ILE A 143 -17.84 6.73 22.03
CA ILE A 143 -16.84 7.75 22.39
C ILE A 143 -16.11 8.17 21.12
N LEU A 144 -16.12 9.46 20.85
CA LEU A 144 -15.52 10.02 19.64
C LEU A 144 -14.00 9.90 19.70
N ASN A 145 -13.44 9.22 18.72
CA ASN A 145 -12.00 9.14 18.52
C ASN A 145 -11.67 9.51 17.07
N ILE A 146 -10.82 10.52 16.91
CA ILE A 146 -10.50 11.07 15.60
C ILE A 146 -9.81 10.05 14.69
N ARG A 147 -9.06 9.08 15.26
CA ARG A 147 -8.39 8.02 14.48
C ARG A 147 -9.39 7.10 13.78
N ARG A 148 -10.55 6.86 14.40
CA ARG A 148 -11.66 6.14 13.78
C ARG A 148 -12.30 6.95 12.64
N LEU A 149 -12.40 8.27 12.81
CA LEU A 149 -12.91 9.17 11.78
C LEU A 149 -11.93 9.30 10.60
N GLU A 150 -10.63 9.45 10.88
CA GLU A 150 -9.58 9.45 9.85
C GLU A 150 -9.58 8.15 9.04
N GLN A 151 -9.81 7.00 9.68
CA GLN A 151 -9.93 5.73 8.97
C GLN A 151 -11.11 5.74 8.00
N GLY A 152 -12.27 6.19 8.46
CA GLY A 152 -13.45 6.31 7.61
C GLY A 152 -13.24 7.27 6.44
N LEU A 153 -12.61 8.41 6.71
CA LEU A 153 -12.28 9.40 5.69
C LEU A 153 -11.32 8.82 4.64
N GLU A 154 -10.29 8.07 5.06
CA GLU A 154 -9.37 7.38 4.15
C GLU A 154 -10.10 6.35 3.29
N GLN A 155 -11.00 5.57 3.87
CA GLN A 155 -11.81 4.60 3.12
C GLN A 155 -12.71 5.27 2.08
N MET A 156 -13.24 6.46 2.36
CA MET A 156 -13.99 7.22 1.37
C MET A 156 -13.10 7.86 0.29
N LYS A 157 -11.91 8.36 0.68
CA LYS A 157 -10.94 8.98 -0.25
C LYS A 157 -10.20 7.98 -1.16
N ARG A 158 -10.27 6.68 -0.90
CA ARG A 158 -9.66 5.67 -1.79
C ARG A 158 -10.34 5.63 -3.16
N VAL A 159 -11.59 6.07 -3.28
CA VAL A 159 -12.27 6.27 -4.56
C VAL A 159 -11.95 7.66 -5.09
N SER A 160 -11.21 7.72 -6.19
CA SER A 160 -10.70 8.97 -6.75
C SER A 160 -11.77 9.91 -7.32
N SER A 161 -13.02 9.44 -7.41
CA SER A 161 -14.20 10.22 -7.82
C SER A 161 -14.91 10.91 -6.66
N SER A 162 -14.28 10.95 -5.46
CA SER A 162 -14.82 11.65 -4.30
C SER A 162 -13.70 12.39 -3.61
N ASP A 163 -13.82 13.70 -3.48
CA ASP A 163 -13.03 14.44 -2.51
C ASP A 163 -13.90 14.66 -1.26
N VAL A 164 -13.40 14.22 -0.12
CA VAL A 164 -14.15 14.19 1.13
C VAL A 164 -13.36 14.94 2.19
N SER A 165 -14.01 15.88 2.84
CA SER A 165 -13.51 16.56 4.04
C SER A 165 -14.53 16.43 5.17
N MET A 166 -14.08 16.62 6.41
CA MET A 166 -14.96 16.58 7.57
C MET A 166 -14.66 17.70 8.55
N LYS A 167 -15.70 18.11 9.30
CA LYS A 167 -15.62 19.07 10.40
C LYS A 167 -16.32 18.51 11.62
N LEU A 168 -15.80 18.83 12.80
CA LEU A 168 -16.45 18.52 14.07
C LEU A 168 -17.27 19.73 14.50
N LEU A 169 -18.56 19.52 14.77
CA LEU A 169 -19.49 20.56 15.21
C LEU A 169 -20.07 20.16 16.57
N PRO A 170 -20.22 21.09 17.52
CA PRO A 170 -20.92 20.81 18.75
C PRO A 170 -22.38 20.46 18.44
N ALA A 171 -22.90 19.41 19.06
CA ALA A 171 -24.32 19.09 19.00
C ALA A 171 -25.10 19.92 20.05
N GLU A 172 -26.43 19.88 19.97
CA GLU A 172 -27.29 20.55 20.98
C GLU A 172 -27.22 19.88 22.36
N GLU A 173 -26.95 18.57 22.37
CA GLU A 173 -26.79 17.80 23.59
C GLU A 173 -25.37 17.98 24.16
N ALA A 174 -25.26 18.06 25.49
CA ALA A 174 -23.97 18.21 26.18
C ALA A 174 -23.08 16.98 25.91
N ASP A 175 -21.77 17.22 25.75
CA ASP A 175 -20.72 16.21 25.47
C ASP A 175 -20.96 15.38 24.18
N MET A 176 -21.85 15.84 23.30
CA MET A 176 -22.12 15.26 22.00
C MET A 176 -21.51 16.10 20.86
N THR A 177 -21.09 15.43 19.80
CA THR A 177 -20.44 16.06 18.64
C THR A 177 -21.02 15.52 17.35
N ASP A 178 -21.42 16.40 16.44
CA ASP A 178 -21.77 16.07 15.06
C ASP A 178 -20.52 16.08 14.19
N VAL A 179 -20.45 15.14 13.25
CA VAL A 179 -19.41 15.10 12.19
C VAL A 179 -20.05 15.50 10.88
N GLU A 180 -19.72 16.69 10.39
CA GLU A 180 -20.20 17.17 9.10
C GLU A 180 -19.26 16.73 7.97
N LEU A 181 -19.79 15.98 7.01
CA LEU A 181 -19.07 15.57 5.80
C LEU A 181 -19.38 16.53 4.65
N SER A 182 -18.32 17.03 4.01
CA SER A 182 -18.39 17.76 2.75
C SER A 182 -17.76 16.92 1.65
N ILE A 183 -18.59 16.49 0.69
CA ILE A 183 -18.21 15.57 -0.37
C ILE A 183 -18.41 16.23 -1.72
N THR A 184 -17.33 16.35 -2.49
CA THR A 184 -17.35 16.78 -3.89
C THR A 184 -17.28 15.56 -4.79
N LYS A 185 -18.25 15.40 -5.69
CA LYS A 185 -18.35 14.26 -6.60
C LYS A 185 -17.64 14.58 -7.91
N GLY A 186 -16.65 13.77 -8.27
CA GLY A 186 -16.00 13.77 -9.57
C GLY A 186 -16.52 12.68 -10.49
N LYS A 187 -15.83 12.45 -11.61
CA LYS A 187 -16.16 11.40 -12.59
C LYS A 187 -16.09 10.01 -11.93
N GLN A 188 -17.18 9.28 -12.00
CA GLN A 188 -17.30 7.92 -11.45
C GLN A 188 -16.62 6.88 -12.35
N ILE A 189 -16.67 7.09 -13.66
CA ILE A 189 -16.05 6.23 -14.65
C ILE A 189 -14.79 6.93 -15.15
N LYS A 190 -13.67 6.21 -15.13
CA LYS A 190 -12.37 6.67 -15.58
C LYS A 190 -11.76 5.61 -16.46
N GLY A 191 -11.18 6.02 -17.57
CA GLY A 191 -10.53 5.12 -18.48
C GLY A 191 -9.13 5.58 -18.84
N SER A 192 -8.32 4.65 -19.31
CA SER A 192 -7.02 4.94 -19.91
C SER A 192 -6.75 4.01 -21.08
N LEU A 193 -6.10 4.57 -22.08
CA LEU A 193 -5.53 3.85 -23.20
C LEU A 193 -4.07 4.22 -23.30
N SER A 194 -3.20 3.23 -23.50
CA SER A 194 -1.78 3.49 -23.68
C SER A 194 -1.12 2.50 -24.61
N VAL A 195 -0.02 2.91 -25.17
CA VAL A 195 0.92 2.09 -25.92
C VAL A 195 2.29 2.22 -25.29
N ASP A 196 2.99 1.12 -25.15
CA ASP A 196 4.35 1.07 -24.61
C ASP A 196 5.17 -0.03 -25.28
N ASP A 197 6.46 -0.02 -25.03
CA ASP A 197 7.42 -1.02 -25.49
C ASP A 197 7.87 -2.00 -24.38
N SER A 198 6.96 -2.34 -23.47
CA SER A 198 7.28 -3.20 -22.32
C SER A 198 7.29 -4.70 -22.62
N GLY A 199 6.84 -5.10 -23.80
CA GLY A 199 6.84 -6.51 -24.20
C GLY A 199 8.22 -7.03 -24.55
N LEU A 200 8.33 -8.36 -24.73
CA LEU A 200 9.56 -9.04 -25.17
C LEU A 200 9.59 -9.18 -26.70
N GLU A 201 10.76 -9.22 -27.29
CA GLU A 201 10.91 -9.35 -28.74
C GLU A 201 10.22 -10.62 -29.28
N ASP A 202 10.35 -11.72 -28.55
CA ASP A 202 9.77 -13.02 -28.90
C ASP A 202 8.25 -13.09 -28.83
N THR A 203 7.60 -12.19 -28.08
CA THR A 203 6.17 -12.23 -27.82
C THR A 203 5.44 -10.92 -28.18
N GLY A 204 6.15 -10.01 -28.82
CA GLY A 204 5.66 -8.68 -29.23
C GLY A 204 6.08 -7.58 -28.27
N SER A 205 7.04 -6.77 -28.69
CA SER A 205 7.64 -5.69 -27.86
C SER A 205 6.68 -4.54 -27.62
N ILE A 206 5.86 -4.17 -28.59
CA ILE A 206 4.87 -3.10 -28.43
C ILE A 206 3.60 -3.66 -27.81
N GLN A 207 3.15 -3.02 -26.72
CA GLN A 207 1.95 -3.41 -26.00
C GLN A 207 0.90 -2.30 -26.05
N TRP A 208 -0.31 -2.65 -26.38
CA TRP A 208 -1.49 -1.79 -26.23
C TRP A 208 -2.21 -2.15 -24.95
N ASN A 209 -2.50 -1.15 -24.13
CA ASN A 209 -3.17 -1.35 -22.84
C ASN A 209 -4.44 -0.50 -22.79
N ALA A 210 -5.49 -1.07 -22.21
CA ALA A 210 -6.73 -0.37 -21.90
C ALA A 210 -7.15 -0.70 -20.46
N ALA A 211 -7.59 0.31 -19.73
CA ALA A 211 -8.16 0.11 -18.40
C ALA A 211 -9.42 0.96 -18.22
N LEU A 212 -10.40 0.40 -17.53
CA LEU A 212 -11.63 1.07 -17.12
C LEU A 212 -11.83 0.87 -15.63
N GLY A 213 -11.97 1.97 -14.90
CA GLY A 213 -12.31 1.98 -13.48
C GLY A 213 -13.71 2.55 -13.26
N ILE A 214 -14.48 1.90 -12.41
CA ILE A 214 -15.79 2.37 -11.97
C ILE A 214 -15.76 2.48 -10.45
N ASP A 215 -15.77 3.70 -9.97
CA ASP A 215 -15.83 4.01 -8.55
C ASP A 215 -17.27 3.89 -8.05
N ARG A 216 -17.47 3.27 -6.90
CA ARG A 216 -18.79 3.11 -6.26
C ARG A 216 -19.83 2.40 -7.15
N LEU A 217 -19.43 1.29 -7.75
CA LEU A 217 -20.31 0.47 -8.60
C LEU A 217 -21.61 0.06 -7.84
N PHE A 218 -21.47 -0.33 -6.57
CA PHE A 218 -22.56 -0.66 -5.67
C PHE A 218 -22.84 0.42 -4.62
N ASN A 219 -22.35 1.65 -4.85
CA ASN A 219 -22.50 2.79 -3.94
C ASN A 219 -22.00 2.50 -2.50
N ALA A 220 -20.95 1.72 -2.38
CA ALA A 220 -20.37 1.24 -1.12
C ALA A 220 -18.89 1.63 -0.95
N ASN A 221 -18.47 2.77 -1.50
CA ASN A 221 -17.06 3.20 -1.54
C ASN A 221 -16.14 2.13 -2.16
N ASP A 222 -16.70 1.31 -3.03
CA ASP A 222 -16.09 0.21 -3.72
C ASP A 222 -15.40 0.67 -5.00
N LEU A 223 -14.38 -0.10 -5.42
CA LEU A 223 -13.61 0.09 -6.63
C LEU A 223 -13.77 -1.14 -7.53
N PHE A 224 -14.25 -0.93 -8.72
CA PHE A 224 -14.26 -1.94 -9.77
C PHE A 224 -13.33 -1.52 -10.89
N ARG A 225 -12.49 -2.44 -11.37
CA ARG A 225 -11.54 -2.16 -12.44
C ARG A 225 -11.48 -3.33 -13.41
N ILE A 226 -11.49 -3.02 -14.70
CA ILE A 226 -11.22 -3.96 -15.79
C ILE A 226 -10.00 -3.45 -16.52
N SER A 227 -9.10 -4.34 -16.91
CA SER A 227 -7.94 -4.02 -17.72
C SER A 227 -7.73 -5.08 -18.80
N GLY A 228 -7.08 -4.67 -19.88
CA GLY A 228 -6.65 -5.58 -20.93
C GLY A 228 -5.41 -5.06 -21.62
N ASN A 229 -4.57 -5.97 -22.07
CA ASN A 229 -3.43 -5.67 -22.91
C ASN A 229 -3.33 -6.66 -24.06
N THR A 230 -2.74 -6.20 -25.14
CA THR A 230 -2.41 -7.04 -26.31
C THR A 230 -1.16 -6.48 -26.97
N ASP A 231 -0.38 -7.35 -27.55
CA ASP A 231 0.74 -6.92 -28.40
C ASP A 231 0.25 -6.19 -29.64
N GLY A 232 1.09 -5.32 -30.17
CA GLY A 232 0.89 -4.56 -31.41
C GLY A 232 1.48 -5.25 -32.65
N SER A 233 1.87 -6.52 -32.54
CA SER A 233 2.48 -7.27 -33.64
C SER A 233 1.47 -7.50 -34.77
N ARG A 234 1.94 -7.28 -36.00
CA ARG A 234 1.18 -7.65 -37.21
C ARG A 234 1.30 -9.15 -37.52
N ASP A 235 2.28 -9.82 -36.92
CA ASP A 235 2.62 -11.22 -37.15
C ASP A 235 1.88 -12.13 -36.17
N GLY A 236 0.59 -11.93 -36.03
CA GLY A 236 -0.26 -12.58 -35.03
C GLY A 236 -0.31 -14.12 -35.06
N TYR A 237 0.32 -14.74 -36.05
CA TYR A 237 0.51 -16.20 -36.16
C TYR A 237 1.80 -16.68 -35.50
N GLU A 238 2.86 -15.86 -35.56
CA GLU A 238 4.20 -16.26 -35.12
C GLU A 238 4.44 -15.93 -33.65
N LYS A 239 3.90 -14.80 -33.18
CA LYS A 239 4.06 -14.33 -31.81
C LYS A 239 2.91 -13.46 -31.35
N GLY A 240 2.71 -13.40 -30.04
CA GLY A 240 1.74 -12.51 -29.45
C GLY A 240 1.56 -12.69 -27.95
N THR A 241 1.07 -11.63 -27.32
CA THR A 241 0.62 -11.63 -25.92
C THR A 241 -0.77 -11.03 -25.80
N ARG A 242 -1.55 -11.55 -24.87
CA ARG A 242 -2.85 -10.99 -24.50
C ARG A 242 -3.13 -11.23 -23.02
N GLY A 243 -3.55 -10.18 -22.34
CA GLY A 243 -3.94 -10.25 -20.95
C GLY A 243 -5.28 -9.56 -20.70
N HIS A 244 -6.00 -10.00 -19.69
CA HIS A 244 -7.14 -9.28 -19.12
C HIS A 244 -7.20 -9.48 -17.62
N GLY A 245 -7.60 -8.45 -16.93
CA GLY A 245 -7.76 -8.43 -15.48
C GLY A 245 -9.09 -7.82 -15.08
N ILE A 246 -9.64 -8.34 -14.00
CA ILE A 246 -10.79 -7.76 -13.30
C ILE A 246 -10.42 -7.69 -11.83
N SER A 247 -10.69 -6.56 -11.18
CA SER A 247 -10.55 -6.42 -9.74
C SER A 247 -11.74 -5.71 -9.13
N TYR A 248 -12.10 -6.13 -7.93
CA TYR A 248 -13.13 -5.51 -7.12
C TYR A 248 -12.63 -5.36 -5.70
N SER A 249 -12.79 -4.19 -5.10
CA SER A 249 -12.36 -3.91 -3.75
C SER A 249 -13.40 -3.09 -2.99
N ILE A 250 -13.75 -3.52 -1.78
CA ILE A 250 -14.76 -2.90 -0.93
C ILE A 250 -14.24 -2.71 0.50
N PRO A 251 -14.42 -1.52 1.11
CA PRO A 251 -14.07 -1.27 2.50
C PRO A 251 -15.21 -1.60 3.45
N ARG A 252 -14.83 -1.96 4.70
CA ARG A 252 -15.75 -2.08 5.82
C ARG A 252 -15.05 -1.60 7.11
N GLY A 253 -15.07 -0.31 7.35
CA GLY A 253 -14.42 0.28 8.52
C GLY A 253 -12.90 0.06 8.51
N TRP A 254 -12.42 -0.80 9.40
CA TRP A 254 -11.01 -1.18 9.49
C TRP A 254 -10.60 -2.22 8.44
N ASP A 255 -11.55 -2.87 7.81
CA ASP A 255 -11.35 -3.98 6.89
C ASP A 255 -11.42 -3.53 5.43
N THR A 256 -10.70 -4.24 4.58
CA THR A 256 -10.79 -4.10 3.12
C THR A 256 -10.74 -5.49 2.49
N PHE A 257 -11.69 -5.78 1.61
CA PHE A 257 -11.76 -7.01 0.84
C PHE A 257 -11.42 -6.69 -0.61
N THR A 258 -10.56 -7.49 -1.21
CA THR A 258 -10.17 -7.34 -2.61
C THR A 258 -10.19 -8.71 -3.30
N LEU A 259 -10.83 -8.78 -4.45
CA LEU A 259 -10.81 -9.93 -5.34
C LEU A 259 -10.21 -9.51 -6.67
N ARG A 260 -9.23 -10.26 -7.16
CA ARG A 260 -8.60 -10.07 -8.46
C ARG A 260 -8.67 -11.36 -9.28
N HIS A 261 -8.88 -11.22 -10.57
CA HIS A 261 -8.80 -12.33 -11.51
C HIS A 261 -8.07 -11.85 -12.76
N ASN A 262 -6.92 -12.46 -13.04
CA ASN A 262 -6.09 -12.15 -14.20
C ASN A 262 -5.96 -13.37 -15.09
N ARG A 263 -5.94 -13.13 -16.38
CA ARG A 263 -5.75 -14.16 -17.40
C ARG A 263 -4.75 -13.65 -18.43
N TYR A 264 -3.68 -14.44 -18.65
CA TYR A 264 -2.62 -14.15 -19.59
C TYR A 264 -2.48 -15.28 -20.60
N ARG A 265 -2.13 -14.91 -21.82
CA ARG A 265 -1.78 -15.84 -22.88
C ARG A 265 -0.59 -15.27 -23.63
N TYR A 266 0.29 -16.15 -24.05
CA TYR A 266 1.35 -15.82 -24.99
C TYR A 266 1.53 -16.95 -25.97
N HIS A 267 2.10 -16.65 -27.13
CA HIS A 267 2.65 -17.61 -28.07
C HIS A 267 3.88 -17.00 -28.74
N ARG A 268 4.81 -17.85 -29.12
CA ARG A 268 5.99 -17.49 -29.88
C ARG A 268 6.44 -18.66 -30.74
N THR A 269 7.01 -18.37 -31.91
CA THR A 269 7.72 -19.35 -32.72
C THR A 269 9.10 -19.59 -32.12
N VAL A 270 9.43 -20.84 -31.95
CA VAL A 270 10.76 -21.29 -31.54
C VAL A 270 11.43 -21.90 -32.77
N GLU A 271 12.48 -21.22 -33.26
CA GLU A 271 13.29 -21.72 -34.35
C GLU A 271 14.02 -22.99 -33.91
N SER A 272 13.83 -24.07 -34.63
CA SER A 272 14.43 -25.36 -34.34
C SER A 272 14.69 -26.14 -35.63
N ARG A 273 15.66 -27.03 -35.59
CA ARG A 273 15.92 -27.91 -36.71
C ARG A 273 15.42 -29.31 -36.41
N PRO A 274 14.70 -30.01 -37.32
CA PRO A 274 14.48 -29.62 -38.71
C PRO A 274 13.22 -28.72 -38.95
N TYR A 275 12.38 -28.49 -37.93
CA TYR A 275 11.15 -27.69 -38.07
C TYR A 275 10.94 -26.78 -36.89
N ASP A 276 10.47 -25.57 -37.16
CA ASP A 276 10.04 -24.62 -36.16
C ASP A 276 8.74 -25.08 -35.48
N PHE A 277 8.53 -24.68 -34.23
CA PHE A 277 7.31 -24.98 -33.52
C PHE A 277 6.80 -23.77 -32.74
N ILE A 278 5.50 -23.73 -32.50
CA ILE A 278 4.85 -22.70 -31.71
C ILE A 278 4.82 -23.14 -30.24
N SER A 279 5.49 -22.39 -29.38
CA SER A 279 5.37 -22.51 -27.92
C SER A 279 4.34 -21.52 -27.41
N SER A 280 3.36 -21.98 -26.64
CA SER A 280 2.35 -21.10 -26.07
C SER A 280 2.03 -21.43 -24.61
N GLY A 281 1.48 -20.44 -23.90
CA GLY A 281 1.07 -20.61 -22.51
C GLY A 281 -0.20 -19.84 -22.18
N LYS A 282 -0.98 -20.42 -21.28
CA LYS A 282 -2.21 -19.82 -20.72
C LYS A 282 -2.11 -19.84 -19.21
N THR A 283 -2.20 -18.68 -18.57
CA THR A 283 -2.16 -18.56 -17.10
C THR A 283 -3.41 -17.85 -16.61
N ARG A 284 -4.00 -18.37 -15.54
CA ARG A 284 -5.10 -17.74 -14.81
C ARG A 284 -4.65 -17.59 -13.36
N ILE A 285 -4.85 -16.42 -12.80
CA ILE A 285 -4.53 -16.13 -11.40
C ILE A 285 -5.77 -15.53 -10.77
N THR A 286 -6.26 -16.15 -9.71
CA THR A 286 -7.33 -15.61 -8.88
C THR A 286 -6.78 -15.38 -7.50
N GLU A 287 -6.92 -14.17 -6.99
CA GLU A 287 -6.42 -13.75 -5.69
C GLU A 287 -7.55 -13.11 -4.89
N PHE A 288 -7.70 -13.55 -3.66
CA PHE A 288 -8.52 -12.92 -2.65
C PHE A 288 -7.63 -12.38 -1.54
N THR A 289 -7.78 -11.10 -1.22
CA THR A 289 -7.03 -10.43 -0.13
C THR A 289 -8.00 -9.83 0.87
N PHE A 290 -7.80 -10.15 2.14
CA PHE A 290 -8.42 -9.50 3.28
C PHE A 290 -7.34 -8.70 4.02
N SER A 291 -7.57 -7.41 4.23
CA SER A 291 -6.66 -6.53 4.96
C SER A 291 -7.38 -5.88 6.13
N HIS A 292 -6.74 -5.89 7.30
CA HIS A 292 -7.25 -5.31 8.54
C HIS A 292 -6.26 -4.30 9.12
N VAL A 293 -6.74 -3.08 9.38
CA VAL A 293 -5.98 -2.05 10.09
C VAL A 293 -6.19 -2.25 11.59
N MET A 294 -5.15 -2.70 12.30
CA MET A 294 -5.18 -2.94 13.75
C MET A 294 -5.16 -1.63 14.54
N GLY A 295 -4.43 -0.65 14.03
CA GLY A 295 -4.26 0.60 14.73
C GLY A 295 -3.81 1.73 13.85
N ARG A 296 -4.10 2.94 14.34
CA ARG A 296 -3.73 4.21 13.73
C ARG A 296 -3.38 5.21 14.82
N THR A 297 -2.28 5.91 14.64
CA THR A 297 -1.86 7.06 15.43
C THR A 297 -1.79 8.30 14.54
N LYS A 298 -1.33 9.42 15.07
CA LYS A 298 -1.07 10.64 14.29
C LYS A 298 -0.08 10.41 13.13
N ASN A 299 0.92 9.56 13.36
CA ASN A 299 2.05 9.39 12.44
C ASN A 299 2.25 7.95 11.95
N GLU A 300 1.32 7.05 12.24
CA GLU A 300 1.49 5.63 11.96
C GLU A 300 0.15 4.95 11.67
N LYS A 301 0.18 3.97 10.78
CA LYS A 301 -0.94 3.07 10.52
C LYS A 301 -0.40 1.67 10.27
N TYR A 302 -0.80 0.71 11.10
CA TYR A 302 -0.32 -0.67 11.02
C TYR A 302 -1.47 -1.68 11.03
N GLY A 303 -1.18 -2.85 10.51
CA GLY A 303 -2.17 -3.90 10.41
C GLY A 303 -1.61 -5.18 9.80
N TRP A 304 -2.50 -6.04 9.37
CA TRP A 304 -2.16 -7.31 8.73
C TRP A 304 -3.07 -7.57 7.54
N ASP A 305 -2.60 -8.43 6.65
CA ASP A 305 -3.38 -8.93 5.53
C ASP A 305 -3.22 -10.44 5.36
N ILE A 306 -4.20 -11.07 4.76
CA ILE A 306 -4.16 -12.46 4.32
C ILE A 306 -4.56 -12.49 2.85
N SER A 307 -3.73 -13.13 2.03
CA SER A 307 -4.01 -13.36 0.61
C SER A 307 -4.05 -14.85 0.31
N LEU A 308 -5.02 -15.24 -0.51
CA LEU A 308 -5.14 -16.59 -1.05
C LEU A 308 -5.09 -16.49 -2.57
N THR A 309 -4.07 -17.11 -3.17
CA THR A 309 -3.82 -17.06 -4.60
C THR A 309 -3.94 -18.44 -5.22
N LYS A 310 -4.87 -18.62 -6.17
CA LYS A 310 -4.96 -19.78 -7.03
C LYS A 310 -4.41 -19.46 -8.40
N ARG A 311 -3.42 -20.25 -8.87
CA ARG A 311 -2.81 -20.15 -10.19
C ARG A 311 -3.04 -21.44 -10.96
N ASN A 312 -3.48 -21.29 -12.21
CA ASN A 312 -3.55 -22.36 -13.20
C ASN A 312 -2.72 -21.93 -14.41
N ALA A 313 -1.67 -22.66 -14.74
CA ALA A 313 -0.81 -22.39 -15.88
C ALA A 313 -0.63 -23.65 -16.71
N HIS A 314 -0.91 -23.55 -18.00
CA HIS A 314 -0.85 -24.64 -18.98
C HIS A 314 0.01 -24.21 -20.15
N TYR A 315 0.85 -25.12 -20.62
CA TYR A 315 1.81 -24.87 -21.69
C TYR A 315 1.59 -25.84 -22.84
N PHE A 316 1.85 -25.38 -24.05
CA PHE A 316 1.55 -26.09 -25.28
C PHE A 316 2.71 -26.00 -26.27
N ILE A 317 2.89 -27.02 -27.09
CA ILE A 317 3.71 -27.03 -28.30
C ILE A 317 2.78 -27.42 -29.47
N ASN A 318 2.71 -26.53 -30.49
CA ASN A 318 1.82 -26.70 -31.64
C ASN A 318 0.38 -27.11 -31.22
N ASP A 319 -0.18 -26.37 -30.25
CA ASP A 319 -1.48 -26.58 -29.62
C ASP A 319 -1.66 -27.89 -28.80
N MET A 320 -0.66 -28.77 -28.76
CA MET A 320 -0.67 -29.92 -27.86
C MET A 320 -0.20 -29.52 -26.47
N GLU A 321 -1.02 -29.78 -25.46
CA GLU A 321 -0.66 -29.51 -24.06
C GLU A 321 0.50 -30.41 -23.60
N ILE A 322 1.38 -29.81 -22.80
CA ILE A 322 2.49 -30.49 -22.12
C ILE A 322 2.09 -30.71 -20.65
N PRO A 323 1.47 -31.85 -20.30
CA PRO A 323 0.88 -32.08 -18.98
C PRO A 323 1.90 -31.97 -17.84
N VAL A 324 3.16 -32.36 -18.09
CA VAL A 324 4.24 -32.32 -17.10
C VAL A 324 4.62 -30.88 -16.70
N GLN A 325 4.34 -29.91 -17.56
CA GLN A 325 4.58 -28.49 -17.31
C GLN A 325 3.35 -27.77 -16.74
N ALA A 326 2.19 -28.42 -16.72
CA ALA A 326 0.99 -27.84 -16.12
C ALA A 326 1.20 -27.56 -14.63
N MET A 327 0.82 -26.35 -14.21
CA MET A 327 1.05 -25.81 -12.86
C MET A 327 -0.26 -25.32 -12.27
N ASP A 328 -0.88 -26.18 -11.49
CA ASP A 328 -2.02 -25.82 -10.65
C ASP A 328 -1.54 -25.64 -9.22
N THR A 329 -1.43 -24.42 -8.75
CA THR A 329 -0.91 -24.09 -7.42
C THR A 329 -1.88 -23.26 -6.63
N THR A 330 -1.83 -23.39 -5.30
CA THR A 330 -2.51 -22.53 -4.36
C THR A 330 -1.53 -22.09 -3.31
N ALA A 331 -1.45 -20.81 -3.07
CA ALA A 331 -0.60 -20.24 -2.02
C ALA A 331 -1.42 -19.36 -1.08
N MET A 332 -1.10 -19.44 0.20
CA MET A 332 -1.58 -18.52 1.23
C MET A 332 -0.43 -17.64 1.69
N GLU A 333 -0.70 -16.37 1.88
CA GLU A 333 0.26 -15.40 2.40
C GLU A 333 -0.37 -14.63 3.55
N ILE A 334 0.36 -14.47 4.64
CA ILE A 334 0.01 -13.62 5.78
C ILE A 334 1.06 -12.52 5.85
N GLY A 335 0.63 -11.26 5.85
CA GLY A 335 1.50 -10.10 5.91
C GLY A 335 1.21 -9.21 7.11
N LEU A 336 2.27 -8.63 7.68
CA LEU A 336 2.19 -7.52 8.61
C LEU A 336 2.66 -6.27 7.88
N PHE A 337 1.91 -5.20 7.95
CA PHE A 337 2.30 -3.94 7.34
C PHE A 337 2.30 -2.79 8.33
N ASP A 338 3.18 -1.85 8.08
CA ASP A 338 3.28 -0.60 8.80
C ASP A 338 3.54 0.56 7.83
N ARG A 339 2.89 1.68 8.07
CA ARG A 339 3.09 2.93 7.37
C ARG A 339 3.36 4.04 8.37
N VAL A 340 4.59 4.55 8.35
CA VAL A 340 5.05 5.64 9.23
C VAL A 340 5.18 6.93 8.42
N TYR A 341 4.61 8.00 8.95
CA TYR A 341 4.75 9.36 8.45
C TYR A 341 5.78 10.10 9.29
N ALA A 342 7.01 10.24 8.79
CA ALA A 342 8.12 10.92 9.47
C ALA A 342 8.41 12.25 8.79
N GLY A 343 8.04 13.35 9.44
CA GLY A 343 8.10 14.68 8.82
C GLY A 343 7.26 14.75 7.54
N SER A 344 7.89 15.13 6.43
CA SER A 344 7.25 15.10 5.09
C SER A 344 7.34 13.75 4.38
N GLY A 345 8.12 12.79 4.93
CA GLY A 345 8.35 11.49 4.32
C GLY A 345 7.34 10.42 4.74
N THR A 346 7.19 9.40 3.92
CA THR A 346 6.38 8.23 4.19
C THR A 346 7.23 6.97 4.02
N LEU A 347 7.25 6.14 5.05
CA LEU A 347 7.85 4.80 5.02
C LEU A 347 6.72 3.77 5.09
N TYR A 348 6.70 2.87 4.15
CA TYR A 348 5.84 1.68 4.17
C TYR A 348 6.71 0.44 4.27
N THR A 349 6.40 -0.43 5.21
CA THR A 349 7.09 -1.72 5.40
C THR A 349 6.04 -2.83 5.44
N ARG A 350 6.29 -3.93 4.75
CA ARG A 350 5.47 -5.14 4.83
C ARG A 350 6.36 -6.37 4.92
N LEU A 351 6.14 -7.18 5.93
CA LEU A 351 6.75 -8.49 6.11
C LEU A 351 5.68 -9.56 5.87
N GLY A 352 5.87 -10.38 4.85
CA GLY A 352 4.96 -11.46 4.47
C GLY A 352 5.56 -12.83 4.73
N TYR A 353 4.72 -13.78 5.09
CA TYR A 353 5.05 -15.20 5.10
C TYR A 353 4.10 -15.94 4.16
N LYS A 354 4.67 -16.49 3.09
CA LYS A 354 3.93 -17.17 2.03
C LYS A 354 4.20 -18.66 2.06
N MET A 355 3.15 -19.43 1.91
CA MET A 355 3.24 -20.89 1.83
C MET A 355 2.39 -21.43 0.68
N GLY A 356 2.93 -22.37 -0.06
CA GLY A 356 2.18 -23.20 -0.99
C GLY A 356 1.35 -24.25 -0.24
N THR A 357 0.14 -24.49 -0.72
CA THR A 357 -0.83 -25.38 -0.09
C THR A 357 -1.43 -26.35 -1.10
N GLY A 358 -1.92 -27.49 -0.62
CA GLY A 358 -2.66 -28.48 -1.43
C GLY A 358 -4.14 -28.14 -1.65
N TRP A 359 -4.59 -26.91 -1.32
CA TRP A 359 -6.01 -26.54 -1.40
C TRP A 359 -6.48 -26.35 -2.85
N PHE A 360 -7.80 -26.50 -3.05
CA PHE A 360 -8.47 -26.27 -4.35
C PHE A 360 -7.86 -27.07 -5.51
N GLY A 361 -7.47 -28.32 -5.27
CA GLY A 361 -6.90 -29.20 -6.29
C GLY A 361 -5.51 -28.76 -6.77
N ALA A 362 -4.71 -28.14 -5.90
CA ALA A 362 -3.34 -27.82 -6.22
C ALA A 362 -2.51 -29.09 -6.46
N LYS A 363 -1.58 -29.01 -7.41
CA LYS A 363 -0.69 -30.11 -7.79
C LYS A 363 0.14 -30.55 -6.57
N PRO A 364 0.15 -31.84 -6.20
CA PRO A 364 0.99 -32.33 -5.11
C PRO A 364 2.47 -32.27 -5.48
N ASP A 365 3.33 -32.19 -4.48
CA ASP A 365 4.76 -32.33 -4.66
C ASP A 365 5.11 -33.77 -5.03
N THR A 366 6.21 -33.93 -5.76
CA THR A 366 6.81 -35.23 -6.03
C THR A 366 7.79 -35.60 -4.90
N ASP A 367 8.00 -36.89 -4.67
CA ASP A 367 8.96 -37.39 -3.68
C ASP A 367 10.43 -37.13 -4.06
N ASN A 368 10.69 -36.74 -5.32
CA ASN A 368 12.03 -36.43 -5.78
C ASN A 368 12.53 -35.10 -5.15
N PRO A 369 13.60 -35.12 -4.32
CA PRO A 369 14.13 -33.91 -3.70
C PRO A 369 14.67 -32.87 -4.69
N ALA A 370 15.09 -33.30 -5.88
CA ALA A 370 15.61 -32.41 -6.92
C ALA A 370 14.49 -31.69 -7.71
N SER A 371 13.25 -32.14 -7.58
CA SER A 371 12.12 -31.51 -8.27
C SER A 371 11.69 -30.21 -7.57
N PRO A 372 11.29 -29.20 -8.35
CA PRO A 372 10.69 -27.99 -7.78
C PRO A 372 9.44 -28.34 -6.96
N LYS A 373 9.24 -27.60 -5.87
CA LYS A 373 8.14 -27.81 -4.92
C LYS A 373 7.03 -26.78 -5.11
N THR A 374 5.78 -27.24 -4.94
CA THR A 374 4.58 -26.39 -4.89
C THR A 374 4.22 -26.03 -3.44
N HIS A 375 4.59 -26.90 -2.47
CA HIS A 375 4.41 -26.69 -1.03
C HIS A 375 5.66 -26.04 -0.40
N TYR A 376 5.99 -24.86 -0.87
CA TYR A 376 7.11 -24.07 -0.37
C TYR A 376 6.70 -23.17 0.80
N LYS A 377 7.70 -22.65 1.50
CA LYS A 377 7.57 -21.62 2.52
C LYS A 377 8.61 -20.55 2.29
N MET A 378 8.20 -19.29 2.33
CA MET A 378 9.09 -18.15 2.10
C MET A 378 8.70 -16.92 2.87
N TRP A 379 9.68 -16.10 3.18
CA TRP A 379 9.51 -14.75 3.68
C TRP A 379 9.58 -13.76 2.52
N LEU A 380 8.74 -12.75 2.60
CA LEU A 380 8.72 -11.62 1.67
C LEU A 380 8.90 -10.33 2.46
N LEU A 381 9.71 -9.42 1.95
CA LEU A 381 9.90 -8.10 2.54
C LEU A 381 9.73 -7.04 1.49
N ASP A 382 8.84 -6.09 1.73
CA ASP A 382 8.69 -4.88 0.93
C ASP A 382 8.94 -3.66 1.82
N ILE A 383 9.81 -2.76 1.37
CA ILE A 383 10.07 -1.47 2.00
C ILE A 383 10.00 -0.40 0.93
N ASP A 384 9.10 0.55 1.10
CA ASP A 384 8.97 1.71 0.22
C ASP A 384 9.14 2.98 1.05
N TRP A 385 10.14 3.79 0.72
CA TRP A 385 10.35 5.08 1.35
C TRP A 385 10.29 6.19 0.32
N GLN A 386 9.44 7.18 0.58
CA GLN A 386 9.28 8.36 -0.24
C GLN A 386 9.50 9.60 0.61
N LYS A 387 10.34 10.51 0.12
CA LYS A 387 10.62 11.78 0.78
C LYS A 387 10.51 12.93 -0.23
N PRO A 388 9.56 13.85 -0.05
CA PRO A 388 9.54 15.11 -0.78
C PRO A 388 10.79 15.93 -0.42
N LEU A 389 11.37 16.56 -1.42
CA LEU A 389 12.59 17.38 -1.34
C LEU A 389 12.40 18.66 -2.12
N THR A 390 13.36 19.57 -2.00
CA THR A 390 13.49 20.74 -2.87
C THR A 390 14.91 20.76 -3.42
N LEU A 391 15.04 20.75 -4.75
CA LEU A 391 16.32 20.91 -5.45
C LEU A 391 16.41 22.33 -6.03
N GLY A 392 17.18 23.17 -5.37
CA GLY A 392 17.14 24.61 -5.61
C GLY A 392 15.75 25.17 -5.29
N HIS A 393 15.03 25.66 -6.30
CA HIS A 393 13.66 26.18 -6.15
C HIS A 393 12.58 25.22 -6.72
N ARG A 394 12.93 23.99 -7.06
CA ARG A 394 12.01 23.05 -7.72
C ARG A 394 11.58 21.95 -6.74
N PRO A 395 10.28 21.63 -6.69
CA PRO A 395 9.82 20.46 -5.98
C PRO A 395 10.48 19.20 -6.56
N ALA A 396 10.94 18.34 -5.69
CA ALA A 396 11.56 17.07 -6.04
C ALA A 396 11.07 15.99 -5.08
N SER A 397 11.33 14.75 -5.40
CA SER A 397 11.10 13.62 -4.49
C SER A 397 12.19 12.57 -4.65
N PHE A 398 12.58 11.98 -3.54
CA PHE A 398 13.40 10.79 -3.51
C PHE A 398 12.54 9.61 -3.11
N THR A 399 12.64 8.52 -3.88
CA THR A 399 11.92 7.27 -3.60
C THR A 399 12.93 6.13 -3.61
N THR A 400 12.89 5.28 -2.61
CA THR A 400 13.62 4.02 -2.58
C THR A 400 12.66 2.88 -2.30
N SER A 401 12.86 1.74 -2.95
CA SER A 401 12.04 0.55 -2.80
C SER A 401 12.90 -0.68 -2.77
N LEU A 402 12.78 -1.45 -1.71
CA LEU A 402 13.43 -2.75 -1.53
C LEU A 402 12.37 -3.84 -1.58
N HIS A 403 12.60 -4.84 -2.40
CA HIS A 403 11.87 -6.11 -2.37
C HIS A 403 12.83 -7.24 -2.07
N GLY A 404 12.44 -8.14 -1.18
CA GLY A 404 13.22 -9.32 -0.83
C GLY A 404 12.36 -10.58 -0.71
N GLN A 405 12.91 -11.72 -1.09
CA GLN A 405 12.29 -13.04 -1.01
C GLN A 405 13.30 -14.05 -0.48
N TRP A 406 12.92 -14.84 0.52
CA TRP A 406 13.75 -15.87 1.11
C TRP A 406 12.95 -17.14 1.42
N THR A 407 13.34 -18.25 0.79
CA THR A 407 12.75 -19.57 1.06
C THR A 407 13.32 -20.17 2.34
N THR A 408 12.52 -20.94 3.04
CA THR A 408 12.98 -21.75 4.17
C THR A 408 13.34 -23.15 3.69
N GLY A 409 14.46 -23.70 4.16
CA GLY A 409 14.84 -25.10 3.93
C GLY A 409 15.51 -25.41 2.60
N GLY A 410 16.02 -24.42 1.85
CA GLY A 410 16.82 -24.66 0.63
C GLY A 410 16.05 -25.35 -0.50
N MET A 411 14.75 -25.16 -0.57
CA MET A 411 13.87 -25.81 -1.55
C MET A 411 14.06 -25.20 -2.95
N ARG A 412 14.00 -26.05 -3.97
CA ARG A 412 13.89 -25.60 -5.35
C ARG A 412 12.46 -25.17 -5.65
N LEU A 413 12.30 -24.00 -6.24
CA LEU A 413 11.00 -23.46 -6.65
C LEU A 413 10.76 -23.67 -8.15
N TYR A 414 9.50 -23.65 -8.55
CA TYR A 414 9.15 -23.42 -9.94
C TYR A 414 9.48 -21.98 -10.33
N SER A 415 9.84 -21.79 -11.58
CA SER A 415 10.24 -20.46 -12.11
C SER A 415 9.18 -19.36 -11.91
N THR A 416 7.90 -19.73 -11.75
CA THR A 416 6.79 -18.82 -11.48
C THR A 416 6.81 -18.24 -10.07
N ASP A 417 7.49 -18.90 -9.13
CA ASP A 417 7.59 -18.47 -7.74
C ASP A 417 9.00 -17.96 -7.36
N MET A 418 9.93 -17.97 -8.33
CA MET A 418 11.27 -17.39 -8.17
C MET A 418 11.22 -15.87 -8.31
N VAL A 419 12.09 -15.18 -7.57
CA VAL A 419 12.40 -13.77 -7.83
C VAL A 419 13.16 -13.65 -9.14
N SER A 420 12.79 -12.66 -9.96
CA SER A 420 13.42 -12.37 -11.26
C SER A 420 13.83 -10.91 -11.32
N ILE A 421 15.08 -10.62 -11.70
CA ILE A 421 15.65 -9.28 -11.78
C ILE A 421 16.29 -9.03 -13.15
N GLY A 422 16.34 -7.77 -13.59
CA GLY A 422 16.93 -7.37 -14.87
C GLY A 422 15.90 -6.95 -15.91
N ASN A 423 14.87 -6.18 -15.50
CA ASN A 423 13.89 -5.56 -16.40
C ASN A 423 13.47 -4.18 -15.86
N ARG A 424 12.66 -3.44 -16.62
CA ARG A 424 12.19 -2.08 -16.26
C ARG A 424 11.43 -1.99 -14.93
N TYR A 425 10.88 -3.08 -14.41
CA TYR A 425 10.08 -3.12 -13.17
C TYR A 425 10.89 -3.55 -11.95
N THR A 426 12.10 -4.10 -12.13
CA THR A 426 12.96 -4.57 -11.04
C THR A 426 14.28 -3.81 -11.01
N VAL A 427 15.32 -4.24 -11.73
CA VAL A 427 16.59 -3.52 -11.87
C VAL A 427 16.63 -2.94 -13.28
N ARG A 428 16.50 -1.60 -13.41
CA ARG A 428 16.59 -0.90 -14.68
C ARG A 428 18.02 -0.94 -15.23
N GLY A 429 18.19 -0.77 -16.52
CA GLY A 429 19.50 -0.87 -17.19
C GLY A 429 19.61 -2.06 -18.10
N PHE A 430 18.58 -2.91 -18.12
CA PHE A 430 18.50 -4.16 -18.86
C PHE A 430 17.24 -4.15 -19.75
N ASP A 431 17.32 -4.82 -20.90
CA ASP A 431 16.21 -4.90 -21.88
C ASP A 431 15.09 -5.86 -21.45
N GLY A 432 15.34 -6.73 -20.48
CA GLY A 432 14.36 -7.68 -19.96
C GLY A 432 14.26 -9.00 -20.73
N GLU A 433 14.98 -9.16 -21.85
CA GLU A 433 15.00 -10.40 -22.63
C GLU A 433 15.66 -11.54 -21.82
N TYR A 434 16.72 -11.22 -21.11
CA TYR A 434 17.36 -12.12 -20.15
C TYR A 434 17.22 -11.55 -18.74
N THR A 435 16.91 -12.43 -17.79
CA THR A 435 16.76 -12.08 -16.39
C THR A 435 17.50 -13.06 -15.49
N LEU A 436 18.06 -12.58 -14.40
CA LEU A 436 18.55 -13.46 -13.34
C LEU A 436 17.38 -13.91 -12.48
N MET A 437 17.33 -15.20 -12.17
CA MET A 437 16.28 -15.79 -11.35
C MET A 437 16.85 -16.69 -10.28
N GLY A 438 16.19 -16.71 -9.13
CA GLY A 438 16.56 -17.58 -8.02
C GLY A 438 15.40 -17.76 -7.04
N GLU A 439 15.50 -18.77 -6.20
CA GLU A 439 14.55 -19.04 -5.14
C GLU A 439 14.54 -17.92 -4.10
N ASN A 440 15.72 -17.34 -3.87
CA ASN A 440 15.96 -16.22 -2.98
C ASN A 440 16.50 -15.05 -3.76
N GLY A 441 16.28 -13.84 -3.28
CA GLY A 441 16.84 -12.66 -3.89
C GLY A 441 16.24 -11.38 -3.38
N TRP A 442 16.82 -10.30 -3.83
CA TRP A 442 16.36 -8.96 -3.52
C TRP A 442 16.66 -8.01 -4.66
N TYR A 443 15.92 -6.93 -4.75
CA TYR A 443 16.29 -5.78 -5.57
C TYR A 443 15.94 -4.48 -4.83
N LEU A 444 16.81 -3.49 -5.05
CA LEU A 444 16.69 -2.14 -4.54
C LEU A 444 16.58 -1.18 -5.72
N ARG A 445 15.53 -0.35 -5.71
CA ARG A 445 15.31 0.71 -6.69
C ARG A 445 15.39 2.05 -6.00
N ASN A 446 16.18 2.95 -6.56
CA ASN A 446 16.27 4.32 -6.09
C ASN A 446 15.92 5.27 -7.23
N GLU A 447 15.16 6.30 -6.93
CA GLU A 447 14.78 7.30 -7.90
C GLU A 447 14.74 8.69 -7.27
N LEU A 448 15.46 9.61 -7.89
CA LEU A 448 15.38 11.03 -7.61
C LEU A 448 14.64 11.70 -8.76
N SER A 449 13.50 12.33 -8.49
CA SER A 449 12.72 13.05 -9.49
C SER A 449 12.64 14.54 -9.15
N SER A 450 12.62 15.38 -10.19
CA SER A 450 12.46 16.82 -10.05
C SER A 450 11.36 17.33 -10.99
N SER A 451 10.45 18.11 -10.43
CA SER A 451 9.31 18.64 -11.17
C SER A 451 9.71 19.76 -12.12
N LEU A 452 9.09 19.76 -13.30
CA LEU A 452 9.15 20.81 -14.33
C LEU A 452 7.73 21.35 -14.57
N PRO A 453 7.18 22.18 -13.65
CA PRO A 453 5.76 22.56 -13.69
C PRO A 453 5.31 23.21 -14.99
N ARG A 454 6.17 24.04 -15.61
CA ARG A 454 5.86 24.70 -16.89
C ARG A 454 5.65 23.74 -18.04
N LEU A 455 6.23 22.53 -17.95
CA LEU A 455 6.12 21.47 -18.96
C LEU A 455 5.13 20.38 -18.54
N HIS A 456 4.43 20.54 -17.43
CA HIS A 456 3.58 19.49 -16.84
C HIS A 456 4.29 18.14 -16.73
N SER A 457 5.58 18.17 -16.41
CA SER A 457 6.48 17.03 -16.48
C SER A 457 7.41 16.96 -15.27
N SER A 458 8.10 15.84 -15.15
CA SER A 458 9.23 15.66 -14.22
C SER A 458 10.34 14.87 -14.91
N VAL A 459 11.58 15.21 -14.59
CA VAL A 459 12.75 14.42 -14.96
C VAL A 459 13.14 13.55 -13.78
N TYR A 460 13.68 12.37 -14.05
CA TYR A 460 14.14 11.47 -13.00
C TYR A 460 15.44 10.77 -13.36
N ALA A 461 16.19 10.42 -12.32
CA ALA A 461 17.37 9.58 -12.37
C ALA A 461 17.20 8.41 -11.40
N GLY A 462 17.55 7.21 -11.84
CA GLY A 462 17.44 6.00 -11.04
C GLY A 462 18.76 5.24 -10.98
N LEU A 463 19.00 4.63 -9.82
CA LEU A 463 20.12 3.69 -9.58
C LEU A 463 19.55 2.46 -8.87
N ASP A 464 19.67 1.32 -9.50
CA ASP A 464 19.07 0.07 -9.06
C ASP A 464 20.12 -1.03 -8.95
N ALA A 465 19.93 -1.94 -8.02
CA ALA A 465 20.76 -3.13 -7.86
C ALA A 465 19.91 -4.31 -7.37
N GLY A 466 20.38 -5.52 -7.64
CA GLY A 466 19.72 -6.72 -7.13
C GLY A 466 20.60 -7.94 -7.25
N ALA A 467 20.27 -8.96 -6.48
CA ALA A 467 20.95 -10.24 -6.50
C ALA A 467 19.99 -11.40 -6.28
N VAL A 468 20.33 -12.55 -6.84
CA VAL A 468 19.55 -13.79 -6.70
C VAL A 468 20.43 -14.90 -6.13
N TYR A 469 19.83 -15.80 -5.36
CA TYR A 469 20.49 -16.89 -4.65
C TYR A 469 19.60 -18.13 -4.64
N GLY A 470 20.20 -19.26 -4.36
CA GLY A 470 19.50 -20.54 -4.21
C GLY A 470 20.03 -21.61 -5.15
N VAL A 471 19.46 -22.79 -5.09
CA VAL A 471 19.90 -23.98 -5.82
C VAL A 471 19.90 -23.76 -7.34
N SER A 472 18.89 -23.06 -7.87
CA SER A 472 18.81 -22.80 -9.32
C SER A 472 19.86 -21.80 -9.81
N THR A 473 20.54 -21.09 -8.92
CA THR A 473 21.57 -20.10 -9.28
C THR A 473 22.98 -20.69 -9.34
N GLU A 474 23.18 -21.96 -9.02
CA GLU A 474 24.51 -22.61 -9.03
C GLU A 474 25.13 -22.66 -10.43
N ILE A 475 24.30 -22.71 -11.46
CA ILE A 475 24.74 -22.74 -12.87
C ILE A 475 25.03 -21.35 -13.44
N LEU A 476 24.73 -20.28 -12.72
CA LEU A 476 24.93 -18.91 -13.17
C LEU A 476 26.39 -18.49 -12.98
N THR A 477 26.95 -17.79 -13.96
CA THR A 477 28.32 -17.22 -13.88
C THR A 477 28.43 -16.07 -12.87
N GLY A 478 27.28 -15.47 -12.50
CA GLY A 478 27.19 -14.45 -11.47
C GLY A 478 25.74 -14.20 -11.11
N ARG A 479 25.50 -13.59 -9.95
CA ARG A 479 24.19 -13.52 -9.29
C ARG A 479 23.71 -12.11 -9.04
N THR A 480 24.51 -11.10 -9.36
CA THR A 480 24.25 -9.69 -9.05
C THR A 480 24.21 -8.88 -10.32
N ILE A 481 23.30 -7.91 -10.37
CA ILE A 481 23.22 -6.90 -11.43
C ILE A 481 22.96 -5.53 -10.82
N ALA A 482 23.46 -4.49 -11.50
CA ALA A 482 23.17 -3.10 -11.17
C ALA A 482 23.01 -2.28 -12.44
N GLY A 483 22.17 -1.26 -12.40
CA GLY A 483 21.92 -0.42 -13.55
C GLY A 483 21.43 0.98 -13.18
N MET A 484 21.42 1.84 -14.18
CA MET A 484 20.94 3.21 -14.07
C MET A 484 19.87 3.50 -15.11
N ALA A 485 19.03 4.49 -14.82
CA ALA A 485 18.04 5.01 -15.75
C ALA A 485 17.95 6.53 -15.63
N LEU A 486 17.72 7.19 -16.75
CA LEU A 486 17.40 8.61 -16.83
C LEU A 486 16.12 8.72 -17.65
N GLY A 487 15.15 9.49 -17.17
CA GLY A 487 13.87 9.58 -17.89
C GLY A 487 13.13 10.88 -17.62
N MET A 488 12.05 11.01 -18.36
CA MET A 488 11.12 12.13 -18.26
C MET A 488 9.69 11.61 -18.38
N ARG A 489 8.84 12.04 -17.48
CA ARG A 489 7.42 11.69 -17.49
C ARG A 489 6.54 12.92 -17.27
N GLY A 490 5.35 12.89 -17.81
CA GLY A 490 4.42 14.00 -17.67
C GLY A 490 2.98 13.61 -17.91
N THR A 491 2.08 14.46 -17.41
CA THR A 491 0.64 14.37 -17.65
C THR A 491 0.13 15.76 -17.95
N PHE A 492 -0.48 15.93 -19.12
CA PHE A 492 -1.05 17.20 -19.56
C PHE A 492 -2.49 17.37 -19.06
N PRO A 493 -2.99 18.60 -18.95
CA PRO A 493 -4.39 18.85 -18.57
C PRO A 493 -5.43 18.20 -19.51
N SER A 494 -5.03 17.92 -20.76
CA SER A 494 -5.85 17.17 -21.73
C SER A 494 -6.05 15.69 -21.38
N GLY A 495 -5.36 15.17 -20.37
CA GLY A 495 -5.35 13.75 -20.02
C GLY A 495 -4.29 12.94 -20.77
N LEU A 496 -3.55 13.53 -21.70
CA LEU A 496 -2.40 12.88 -22.32
C LEU A 496 -1.27 12.70 -21.30
N PHE A 497 -0.66 11.53 -21.27
CA PHE A 497 0.51 11.25 -20.43
C PHE A 497 1.58 10.51 -21.21
N TYR A 498 2.80 10.64 -20.74
CA TYR A 498 3.95 9.94 -21.29
C TYR A 498 4.97 9.61 -20.19
N ASP A 499 5.76 8.57 -20.42
CA ASP A 499 6.99 8.26 -19.72
C ASP A 499 8.00 7.75 -20.75
N THR A 500 9.20 8.29 -20.75
CA THR A 500 10.28 7.85 -21.62
C THR A 500 11.59 7.85 -20.86
N PHE A 501 12.41 6.84 -21.09
CA PHE A 501 13.68 6.70 -20.40
C PHE A 501 14.73 6.02 -21.29
N ILE A 502 15.98 6.27 -20.92
CA ILE A 502 17.14 5.51 -21.35
C ILE A 502 17.78 4.89 -20.11
N SER A 503 18.34 3.71 -20.27
CA SER A 503 18.95 2.99 -19.16
C SER A 503 20.17 2.20 -19.63
N ARG A 504 21.09 1.92 -18.70
CA ARG A 504 22.32 1.19 -18.96
C ARG A 504 22.69 0.29 -17.79
N ALA A 505 23.17 -0.92 -18.10
CA ALA A 505 23.78 -1.78 -17.11
C ALA A 505 25.09 -1.16 -16.60
N LEU A 506 25.25 -1.06 -15.29
CA LEU A 506 26.46 -0.62 -14.62
C LEU A 506 27.33 -1.81 -14.21
N TYR A 507 26.68 -2.90 -13.82
CA TYR A 507 27.32 -4.17 -13.48
C TYR A 507 26.44 -5.33 -13.93
N LYS A 508 27.05 -6.33 -14.55
CA LYS A 508 26.42 -7.59 -14.96
C LYS A 508 27.44 -8.73 -14.96
N PRO A 509 26.99 -9.99 -14.76
CA PRO A 509 27.86 -11.14 -14.88
C PRO A 509 28.41 -11.31 -16.31
N ASP A 510 29.55 -11.97 -16.42
CA ASP A 510 30.10 -12.39 -17.71
C ASP A 510 29.09 -13.33 -18.42
N GLY A 511 28.91 -13.15 -19.72
CA GLY A 511 27.95 -13.92 -20.51
C GLY A 511 26.47 -13.50 -20.33
N PHE A 512 26.18 -12.53 -19.48
CA PHE A 512 24.83 -11.99 -19.40
C PHE A 512 24.54 -11.06 -20.60
N HIS A 513 23.64 -11.51 -21.48
CA HIS A 513 23.30 -10.78 -22.70
C HIS A 513 22.26 -9.69 -22.38
N THR A 514 22.54 -8.47 -22.80
CA THR A 514 21.63 -7.32 -22.78
C THR A 514 22.16 -6.24 -23.71
N LYS A 515 21.28 -5.38 -24.19
CA LYS A 515 21.68 -4.21 -25.01
C LYS A 515 22.56 -3.28 -24.18
N THR A 516 23.52 -2.62 -24.82
CA THR A 516 24.41 -1.63 -24.16
C THR A 516 23.62 -0.46 -23.59
N TRP A 517 22.61 -0.02 -24.34
CA TRP A 517 21.61 0.94 -23.93
C TRP A 517 20.24 0.32 -24.12
N ALA A 518 19.43 0.30 -23.10
CA ALA A 518 18.02 -0.03 -23.16
C ALA A 518 17.23 1.27 -23.00
N GLY A 519 16.17 1.39 -23.74
CA GLY A 519 15.26 2.52 -23.64
C GLY A 519 13.83 2.02 -23.49
N GLY A 520 12.93 2.92 -23.15
CA GLY A 520 11.53 2.58 -23.09
C GLY A 520 10.66 3.82 -23.19
N PHE A 521 9.44 3.60 -23.64
CA PHE A 521 8.42 4.64 -23.67
C PHE A 521 7.06 4.09 -23.23
N THR A 522 6.23 4.98 -22.76
CA THR A 522 4.79 4.80 -22.59
C THR A 522 4.12 6.08 -23.04
N LEU A 523 3.13 5.98 -23.90
CA LEU A 523 2.28 7.08 -24.34
C LEU A 523 0.84 6.69 -24.09
N GLY A 524 0.03 7.59 -23.56
CA GLY A 524 -1.36 7.26 -23.31
C GLY A 524 -2.24 8.47 -23.07
N CYS A 525 -3.53 8.19 -22.94
CA CYS A 525 -4.53 9.16 -22.53
C CYS A 525 -5.42 8.58 -21.43
N GLN A 526 -5.86 9.45 -20.53
CA GLN A 526 -6.83 9.16 -19.49
C GLN A 526 -8.02 10.11 -19.59
N PHE A 527 -9.22 9.64 -19.26
CA PHE A 527 -10.47 10.39 -19.41
C PHE A 527 -11.48 10.14 -18.31
#